data_5effd6c6e415851002834e8f1ab5268c
#
_entry.id   5effd6c6e415851002834e8f1ab5268c
#
_cell.length_a   1.000
_cell.length_b   1.000
_cell.length_c   1.000
_cell.angle_alpha   90.00
_cell.angle_beta   90.00
_cell.angle_gamma   90.00
#
_symmetry.space_group_name_H-M   'P 1'
#
loop_
_entity.id
_entity.type
_entity.pdbx_description
1 polymer ?
#
loop_
_entity_poly.entity_id
_entity_poly.type
_entity_poly.pdbx_seq_one_letter_code
_entity_poly.pdbx_strand_id
1 'polypeptide(L)'
;MMDRMTFIALRYDMRTTPTGADHEALYQTAMDQIRWADQLGLDAVVLSEHHVSEEGYLPSPLVMAGAVAGATDRITIMLAALVAGLQHPIRLAEDLAVLDHLASGRVLAVLVIGYRPIEFEVFGADRSRRGPLLEELVGVLRQAWAGEPFEFRGATIVVRPLPLTPGGPMLAVGGSVAASAKRAARLGLPLFAGHNDPELGEIYQAECARLGH
;
A
#
# COMPACT_ATOMS: atom_id res chain seq x y z
N MET A 1 -0.97 2.02 -33.83
CA MET A 1 -1.30 3.13 -32.91
C MET A 1 -1.77 2.46 -31.64
N MET A 2 -0.91 2.30 -30.64
CA MET A 2 -1.33 1.71 -29.35
C MET A 2 -2.35 2.66 -28.74
N ASP A 3 -3.56 2.17 -28.58
CA ASP A 3 -4.62 2.85 -27.84
C ASP A 3 -4.10 3.03 -26.41
N ARG A 4 -3.75 4.26 -26.02
CA ARG A 4 -3.37 4.58 -24.65
C ARG A 4 -4.64 4.47 -23.82
N MET A 5 -4.86 3.31 -23.22
CA MET A 5 -5.90 3.19 -22.21
C MET A 5 -5.60 4.20 -21.09
N THR A 6 -6.51 5.12 -20.88
CA THR A 6 -6.42 6.08 -19.79
C THR A 6 -6.76 5.36 -18.49
N PHE A 7 -5.81 5.28 -17.55
CA PHE A 7 -6.07 4.75 -16.21
C PHE A 7 -6.78 5.80 -15.37
N ILE A 8 -7.97 5.49 -14.87
CA ILE A 8 -8.81 6.41 -14.08
C ILE A 8 -9.00 5.85 -12.68
N ALA A 9 -8.58 6.60 -11.67
CA ALA A 9 -8.72 6.22 -10.27
C ALA A 9 -9.33 7.33 -9.43
N LEU A 10 -10.10 6.94 -8.42
CA LEU A 10 -10.54 7.84 -7.35
C LEU A 10 -9.58 7.73 -6.17
N ARG A 11 -9.18 8.87 -5.61
CA ARG A 11 -8.30 8.91 -4.44
C ARG A 11 -9.03 9.49 -3.24
N TYR A 12 -8.92 8.80 -2.11
CA TYR A 12 -9.50 9.22 -0.83
C TYR A 12 -8.41 9.36 0.23
N ASP A 13 -8.36 10.53 0.83
CA ASP A 13 -7.55 10.83 2.02
C ASP A 13 -8.41 11.10 3.26
N MET A 14 -9.73 11.22 3.10
CA MET A 14 -10.76 11.36 4.12
C MET A 14 -10.64 12.60 5.02
N ARG A 15 -9.85 13.60 4.60
CA ARG A 15 -9.71 14.84 5.37
C ARG A 15 -10.98 15.67 5.39
N THR A 16 -11.21 16.30 6.52
CA THR A 16 -12.25 17.33 6.66
C THR A 16 -11.61 18.69 6.95
N THR A 17 -12.31 19.77 6.66
CA THR A 17 -11.92 21.10 7.14
C THR A 17 -12.41 21.30 8.58
N PRO A 18 -11.83 22.21 9.38
CA PRO A 18 -12.29 22.48 10.76
C PRO A 18 -13.76 22.89 10.86
N THR A 19 -14.34 23.44 9.79
CA THR A 19 -15.75 23.81 9.67
C THR A 19 -16.53 22.77 8.85
N GLY A 20 -15.93 21.62 8.59
CA GLY A 20 -16.34 20.74 7.53
C GLY A 20 -17.35 19.68 7.90
N ALA A 21 -17.49 18.76 6.98
CA ALA A 21 -18.50 17.73 6.99
C ALA A 21 -18.39 16.80 8.21
N ASP A 22 -19.51 16.29 8.62
CA ASP A 22 -19.64 15.14 9.49
C ASP A 22 -18.82 13.96 8.91
N HIS A 23 -17.94 13.38 9.72
CA HIS A 23 -17.11 12.24 9.31
C HIS A 23 -17.97 11.06 8.87
N GLU A 24 -19.11 10.79 9.53
CA GLU A 24 -20.02 9.74 9.12
C GLU A 24 -20.51 9.97 7.68
N ALA A 25 -21.01 11.15 7.39
CA ALA A 25 -21.48 11.53 6.05
C ALA A 25 -20.35 11.44 5.00
N LEU A 26 -19.11 11.83 5.37
CA LEU A 26 -17.95 11.74 4.49
C LEU A 26 -17.64 10.28 4.10
N TYR A 27 -17.57 9.37 5.08
CA TYR A 27 -17.30 7.96 4.83
C TYR A 27 -18.42 7.29 4.03
N GLN A 28 -19.69 7.59 4.34
CA GLN A 28 -20.83 7.07 3.57
C GLN A 28 -20.78 7.55 2.11
N THR A 29 -20.57 8.85 1.90
CA THR A 29 -20.47 9.43 0.56
C THR A 29 -19.29 8.80 -0.23
N ALA A 30 -18.14 8.61 0.40
CA ALA A 30 -17.01 7.97 -0.24
C ALA A 30 -17.34 6.53 -0.69
N MET A 31 -18.01 5.77 0.18
CA MET A 31 -18.44 4.40 -0.17
C MET A 31 -19.45 4.36 -1.30
N ASP A 32 -20.39 5.31 -1.34
CA ASP A 32 -21.37 5.41 -2.45
C ASP A 32 -20.68 5.77 -3.78
N GLN A 33 -19.73 6.71 -3.75
CA GLN A 33 -18.92 7.06 -4.92
C GLN A 33 -18.08 5.87 -5.41
N ILE A 34 -17.51 5.09 -4.49
CA ILE A 34 -16.70 3.92 -4.84
C ILE A 34 -17.56 2.83 -5.51
N ARG A 35 -18.75 2.55 -4.97
CA ARG A 35 -19.71 1.62 -5.61
C ARG A 35 -20.08 2.07 -7.02
N TRP A 36 -20.37 3.37 -7.16
CA TRP A 36 -20.69 3.95 -8.46
C TRP A 36 -19.51 3.87 -9.43
N ALA A 37 -18.28 4.16 -8.96
CA ALA A 37 -17.07 4.03 -9.75
C ALA A 37 -16.82 2.59 -10.25
N ASP A 38 -17.05 1.60 -9.38
CA ASP A 38 -16.96 0.19 -9.73
C ASP A 38 -17.97 -0.19 -10.83
N GLN A 39 -19.22 0.28 -10.72
CA GLN A 39 -20.27 0.08 -11.71
C GLN A 39 -19.94 0.73 -13.07
N LEU A 40 -19.33 1.91 -13.06
CA LEU A 40 -18.87 2.62 -14.26
C LEU A 40 -17.62 2.00 -14.89
N GLY A 41 -16.93 1.09 -14.19
CA GLY A 41 -15.71 0.45 -14.68
C GLY A 41 -14.45 1.32 -14.56
N LEU A 42 -14.38 2.18 -13.53
CA LEU A 42 -13.12 2.84 -13.19
C LEU A 42 -12.09 1.79 -12.75
N ASP A 43 -10.79 2.11 -12.97
CA ASP A 43 -9.72 1.13 -12.80
C ASP A 43 -9.35 0.90 -11.33
N ALA A 44 -9.33 1.95 -10.50
CA ALA A 44 -8.90 1.82 -9.11
C ALA A 44 -9.53 2.82 -8.14
N VAL A 45 -9.58 2.41 -6.88
CA VAL A 45 -9.69 3.29 -5.73
C VAL A 45 -8.36 3.34 -5.01
N VAL A 46 -7.90 4.55 -4.64
CA VAL A 46 -6.63 4.79 -3.98
C VAL A 46 -6.89 5.28 -2.56
N LEU A 47 -6.41 4.53 -1.58
CA LEU A 47 -6.52 4.84 -0.16
C LEU A 47 -5.15 5.21 0.38
N SER A 48 -5.03 6.38 0.99
CA SER A 48 -3.76 6.90 1.52
C SER A 48 -3.74 6.81 3.04
N GLU A 49 -2.55 6.66 3.65
CA GLU A 49 -2.36 6.57 5.10
C GLU A 49 -1.65 7.79 5.65
N HIS A 50 -2.22 8.41 6.69
CA HIS A 50 -1.53 9.31 7.61
C HIS A 50 -2.16 9.23 9.00
N HIS A 51 -1.32 9.44 10.01
CA HIS A 51 -1.73 9.37 11.41
C HIS A 51 -1.58 10.73 12.10
N VAL A 52 -2.27 10.88 13.26
CA VAL A 52 -2.22 12.07 14.12
C VAL A 52 -2.40 13.35 13.30
N SER A 53 -3.38 13.36 12.42
CA SER A 53 -3.76 14.52 11.61
C SER A 53 -5.02 15.15 12.18
N GLU A 54 -4.96 16.44 12.50
CA GLU A 54 -6.10 17.21 13.00
C GLU A 54 -7.26 17.26 11.97
N GLU A 55 -6.93 17.13 10.69
CA GLU A 55 -7.88 17.11 9.59
C GLU A 55 -8.62 15.76 9.45
N GLY A 56 -8.30 14.77 10.29
CA GLY A 56 -8.90 13.44 10.21
C GLY A 56 -8.47 12.63 8.97
N TYR A 57 -7.21 12.79 8.53
CA TYR A 57 -6.68 11.98 7.43
C TYR A 57 -6.87 10.49 7.70
N LEU A 58 -7.14 9.69 6.67
CA LEU A 58 -7.43 8.25 6.79
C LEU A 58 -6.29 7.53 7.54
N PRO A 59 -6.51 7.08 8.80
CA PRO A 59 -5.47 6.45 9.59
C PRO A 59 -5.44 4.93 9.41
N SER A 60 -6.51 4.35 8.88
CA SER A 60 -6.69 2.89 8.78
C SER A 60 -7.15 2.48 7.37
N PRO A 61 -6.27 2.61 6.36
CA PRO A 61 -6.64 2.29 4.98
C PRO A 61 -7.02 0.82 4.79
N LEU A 62 -6.46 -0.10 5.57
CA LEU A 62 -6.82 -1.53 5.54
C LEU A 62 -8.27 -1.77 5.97
N VAL A 63 -8.77 -1.06 6.98
CA VAL A 63 -10.17 -1.16 7.43
C VAL A 63 -11.11 -0.67 6.32
N MET A 64 -10.81 0.48 5.72
CA MET A 64 -11.59 1.02 4.60
C MET A 64 -11.51 0.09 3.37
N ALA A 65 -10.33 -0.46 3.08
CA ALA A 65 -10.15 -1.41 1.98
C ALA A 65 -11.01 -2.68 2.15
N GLY A 66 -11.16 -3.18 3.38
CA GLY A 66 -12.07 -4.29 3.67
C GLY A 66 -13.54 -3.95 3.37
N ALA A 67 -13.97 -2.73 3.72
CA ALA A 67 -15.32 -2.25 3.37
C ALA A 67 -15.50 -2.12 1.86
N VAL A 68 -14.50 -1.58 1.16
CA VAL A 68 -14.50 -1.47 -0.32
C VAL A 68 -14.54 -2.85 -0.97
N ALA A 69 -13.74 -3.81 -0.49
CA ALA A 69 -13.70 -5.17 -1.01
C ALA A 69 -15.08 -5.85 -0.93
N GLY A 70 -15.81 -5.67 0.19
CA GLY A 70 -17.15 -6.20 0.36
C GLY A 70 -18.26 -5.47 -0.40
N ALA A 71 -17.97 -4.28 -0.95
CA ALA A 71 -18.95 -3.43 -1.63
C ALA A 71 -18.74 -3.30 -3.15
N THR A 72 -17.69 -3.94 -3.71
CA THR A 72 -17.27 -3.81 -5.11
C THR A 72 -16.82 -5.15 -5.68
N ASP A 73 -16.90 -5.31 -7.00
CA ASP A 73 -16.61 -6.56 -7.68
C ASP A 73 -15.39 -6.50 -8.62
N ARG A 74 -15.01 -5.32 -9.12
CA ARG A 74 -14.03 -5.18 -10.20
C ARG A 74 -12.89 -4.21 -9.92
N ILE A 75 -13.18 -3.09 -9.25
CA ILE A 75 -12.23 -2.00 -9.03
C ILE A 75 -11.00 -2.48 -8.25
N THR A 76 -9.81 -2.11 -8.69
CA THR A 76 -8.57 -2.39 -7.96
C THR A 76 -8.51 -1.55 -6.69
N ILE A 77 -8.15 -2.16 -5.58
CA ILE A 77 -7.99 -1.48 -4.28
C ILE A 77 -6.50 -1.19 -4.09
N MET A 78 -6.12 0.06 -4.25
CA MET A 78 -4.74 0.52 -4.10
C MET A 78 -4.53 1.14 -2.71
N LEU A 79 -3.75 0.49 -1.87
CA LEU A 79 -3.26 1.06 -0.62
C LEU A 79 -2.01 1.90 -0.95
N ALA A 80 -2.22 3.17 -1.33
CA ALA A 80 -1.14 4.03 -1.78
C ALA A 80 -1.09 5.37 -1.01
N ALA A 81 -0.26 5.36 0.05
CA ALA A 81 0.68 4.30 0.39
C ALA A 81 0.54 3.86 1.84
N LEU A 82 1.05 2.67 2.16
CA LEU A 82 1.25 2.21 3.53
C LEU A 82 2.65 2.62 4.04
N VAL A 83 2.73 3.16 5.24
CA VAL A 83 4.01 3.58 5.86
C VAL A 83 4.65 2.36 6.53
N ALA A 84 5.61 1.76 5.85
CA ALA A 84 6.21 0.48 6.24
C ALA A 84 6.78 0.44 7.67
N GLY A 85 7.43 1.53 8.10
CA GLY A 85 8.03 1.63 9.44
C GLY A 85 7.02 1.68 10.59
N LEU A 86 5.73 1.89 10.32
CA LEU A 86 4.65 1.91 11.31
C LEU A 86 3.92 0.57 11.40
N GLN A 87 4.22 -0.38 10.51
CA GLN A 87 3.54 -1.66 10.42
C GLN A 87 4.29 -2.75 11.19
N HIS A 88 3.55 -3.62 11.89
CA HIS A 88 4.10 -4.88 12.37
C HIS A 88 4.09 -5.89 11.22
N PRO A 89 5.25 -6.45 10.82
CA PRO A 89 5.34 -7.25 9.58
C PRO A 89 4.39 -8.46 9.53
N ILE A 90 4.29 -9.21 10.64
CA ILE A 90 3.38 -10.37 10.68
C ILE A 90 1.92 -9.94 10.61
N ARG A 91 1.55 -8.89 11.36
CA ARG A 91 0.17 -8.39 11.33
C ARG A 91 -0.22 -7.92 9.92
N LEU A 92 0.66 -7.18 9.26
CA LEU A 92 0.39 -6.73 7.89
C LEU A 92 0.30 -7.92 6.92
N ALA A 93 1.12 -8.96 7.09
CA ALA A 93 1.04 -10.16 6.26
C ALA A 93 -0.32 -10.87 6.37
N GLU A 94 -0.84 -10.97 7.60
CA GLU A 94 -2.17 -11.54 7.88
C GLU A 94 -3.30 -10.66 7.33
N ASP A 95 -3.26 -9.35 7.62
CA ASP A 95 -4.29 -8.41 7.18
C ASP A 95 -4.38 -8.33 5.65
N LEU A 96 -3.24 -8.29 4.95
CA LEU A 96 -3.21 -8.30 3.49
C LEU A 96 -3.67 -9.64 2.90
N ALA A 97 -3.38 -10.78 3.53
CA ALA A 97 -3.88 -12.07 3.09
C ALA A 97 -5.40 -12.17 3.22
N VAL A 98 -5.96 -11.71 4.34
CA VAL A 98 -7.42 -11.65 4.53
C VAL A 98 -8.07 -10.70 3.53
N LEU A 99 -7.49 -9.52 3.34
CA LEU A 99 -7.99 -8.54 2.38
C LEU A 99 -7.95 -9.08 0.95
N ASP A 100 -6.92 -9.82 0.59
CA ASP A 100 -6.77 -10.43 -0.75
C ASP A 100 -7.88 -11.44 -1.03
N HIS A 101 -8.29 -12.24 -0.03
CA HIS A 101 -9.46 -13.11 -0.13
C HIS A 101 -10.76 -12.30 -0.29
N LEU A 102 -10.98 -11.28 0.55
CA LEU A 102 -12.18 -10.45 0.48
C LEU A 102 -12.30 -9.70 -0.84
N ALA A 103 -11.17 -9.26 -1.38
CA ALA A 103 -11.09 -8.51 -2.63
C ALA A 103 -10.94 -9.41 -3.88
N SER A 104 -10.92 -10.74 -3.75
CA SER A 104 -10.74 -11.67 -4.87
C SER A 104 -9.48 -11.34 -5.71
N GLY A 105 -8.36 -11.03 -5.05
CA GLY A 105 -7.08 -10.74 -5.70
C GLY A 105 -6.92 -9.33 -6.26
N ARG A 106 -7.82 -8.38 -5.97
CA ARG A 106 -7.81 -7.01 -6.50
C ARG A 106 -7.00 -6.01 -5.67
N VAL A 107 -6.04 -6.46 -4.87
CA VAL A 107 -5.28 -5.61 -3.95
C VAL A 107 -3.91 -5.26 -4.52
N LEU A 108 -3.54 -3.97 -4.44
CA LEU A 108 -2.19 -3.48 -4.68
C LEU A 108 -1.74 -2.67 -3.46
N ALA A 109 -0.63 -3.02 -2.84
CA ALA A 109 -0.06 -2.30 -1.71
C ALA A 109 1.23 -1.57 -2.10
N VAL A 110 1.21 -0.25 -2.05
CA VAL A 110 2.37 0.62 -2.25
C VAL A 110 3.00 0.90 -0.89
N LEU A 111 4.22 0.44 -0.67
CA LEU A 111 4.96 0.60 0.57
C LEU A 111 5.88 1.81 0.48
N VAL A 112 5.85 2.69 1.47
CA VAL A 112 6.73 3.87 1.57
C VAL A 112 7.50 3.90 2.87
N ILE A 113 8.61 4.64 2.88
CA ILE A 113 9.42 4.79 4.09
C ILE A 113 8.81 5.78 5.11
N GLY A 114 7.82 6.59 4.71
CA GLY A 114 7.26 7.64 5.54
C GLY A 114 8.17 8.88 5.68
N TYR A 115 7.60 10.02 6.04
CA TYR A 115 8.34 11.29 6.15
C TYR A 115 7.99 12.12 7.37
N ARG A 116 6.80 11.97 7.96
CA ARG A 116 6.32 12.79 9.09
C ARG A 116 6.94 12.31 10.41
N PRO A 117 7.76 13.13 11.11
CA PRO A 117 8.44 12.72 12.36
C PRO A 117 7.45 12.27 13.44
N ILE A 118 6.36 13.02 13.61
CA ILE A 118 5.35 12.74 14.64
C ILE A 118 4.74 11.34 14.54
N GLU A 119 4.56 10.80 13.32
CA GLU A 119 4.02 9.46 13.12
C GLU A 119 4.97 8.41 13.71
N PHE A 120 6.28 8.53 13.48
CA PHE A 120 7.28 7.63 14.03
C PHE A 120 7.38 7.74 15.55
N GLU A 121 7.30 8.95 16.08
CA GLU A 121 7.36 9.21 17.52
C GLU A 121 6.20 8.55 18.26
N VAL A 122 4.97 8.78 17.80
CA VAL A 122 3.75 8.24 18.42
C VAL A 122 3.66 6.71 18.32
N PHE A 123 4.13 6.15 17.21
CA PHE A 123 4.15 4.68 17.02
C PHE A 123 5.40 4.01 17.60
N GLY A 124 6.33 4.76 18.23
CA GLY A 124 7.54 4.23 18.82
C GLY A 124 8.50 3.60 17.80
N ALA A 125 8.45 4.06 16.54
CA ALA A 125 9.27 3.53 15.47
C ALA A 125 10.51 4.42 15.22
N ASP A 126 11.66 3.81 14.95
CA ASP A 126 12.89 4.54 14.64
C ASP A 126 12.89 5.07 13.21
N ARG A 127 12.62 6.37 13.08
CA ARG A 127 12.61 7.05 11.78
C ARG A 127 13.95 6.98 11.06
N SER A 128 15.07 6.88 11.75
CA SER A 128 16.40 6.77 11.14
C SER A 128 16.56 5.44 10.38
N ARG A 129 15.84 4.41 10.80
CA ARG A 129 15.80 3.07 10.18
C ARG A 129 14.68 2.86 9.17
N ARG A 130 13.92 3.89 8.80
CA ARG A 130 12.74 3.74 7.92
C ARG A 130 13.01 3.02 6.59
N GLY A 131 14.22 3.16 6.00
CA GLY A 131 14.61 2.43 4.81
C GLY A 131 14.81 0.94 5.06
N PRO A 132 15.72 0.55 6.00
CA PRO A 132 15.85 -0.85 6.43
C PRO A 132 14.55 -1.49 6.91
N LEU A 133 13.67 -0.75 7.62
CA LEU A 133 12.38 -1.28 8.06
C LEU A 133 11.46 -1.66 6.88
N LEU A 134 11.47 -0.88 5.79
CA LEU A 134 10.72 -1.24 4.58
C LEU A 134 11.29 -2.51 3.93
N GLU A 135 12.62 -2.63 3.85
CA GLU A 135 13.29 -3.79 3.26
C GLU A 135 13.02 -5.06 4.11
N GLU A 136 13.09 -4.95 5.44
CA GLU A 136 12.72 -6.02 6.39
C GLU A 136 11.26 -6.43 6.21
N LEU A 137 10.33 -5.46 6.15
CA LEU A 137 8.91 -5.71 5.96
C LEU A 137 8.65 -6.53 4.70
N VAL A 138 9.20 -6.12 3.55
CA VAL A 138 9.04 -6.85 2.28
C VAL A 138 9.58 -8.27 2.39
N GLY A 139 10.73 -8.45 3.04
CA GLY A 139 11.32 -9.78 3.27
C GLY A 139 10.40 -10.68 4.09
N VAL A 140 9.84 -10.16 5.18
CA VAL A 140 8.91 -10.92 6.04
C VAL A 140 7.59 -11.23 5.32
N LEU A 141 7.02 -10.30 4.57
CA LEU A 141 5.81 -10.55 3.78
C LEU A 141 6.00 -11.73 2.81
N ARG A 142 7.12 -11.75 2.09
CA ARG A 142 7.44 -12.85 1.16
C ARG A 142 7.60 -14.20 1.86
N GLN A 143 8.29 -14.23 3.01
CA GLN A 143 8.44 -15.45 3.81
C GLN A 143 7.08 -15.93 4.35
N ALA A 144 6.27 -15.02 4.87
CA ALA A 144 4.95 -15.33 5.40
C ALA A 144 4.02 -15.93 4.34
N TRP A 145 4.05 -15.39 3.12
CA TRP A 145 3.20 -15.84 2.01
C TRP A 145 3.74 -17.06 1.25
N ALA A 146 5.00 -17.43 1.48
CA ALA A 146 5.54 -18.70 0.97
C ALA A 146 4.87 -19.92 1.62
N GLY A 147 4.30 -19.75 2.84
CA GLY A 147 3.55 -20.79 3.52
C GLY A 147 4.38 -21.79 4.31
N GLU A 148 5.71 -21.67 4.28
CA GLU A 148 6.63 -22.51 5.01
C GLU A 148 6.99 -21.89 6.38
N PRO A 149 7.43 -22.70 7.34
CA PRO A 149 7.96 -22.20 8.60
C PRO A 149 9.20 -21.32 8.36
N PHE A 150 9.29 -20.22 9.08
CA PHE A 150 10.46 -19.33 9.04
C PHE A 150 10.76 -18.71 10.41
N GLU A 151 12.01 -18.24 10.57
CA GLU A 151 12.44 -17.61 11.81
C GLU A 151 12.07 -16.13 11.84
N PHE A 152 11.37 -15.73 12.91
CA PHE A 152 11.03 -14.33 13.15
C PHE A 152 11.25 -13.99 14.63
N ARG A 153 12.17 -13.07 14.92
CA ARG A 153 12.50 -12.58 16.28
C ARG A 153 12.75 -13.70 17.28
N GLY A 154 13.43 -14.76 16.88
CA GLY A 154 13.81 -15.89 17.74
C GLY A 154 12.71 -16.96 17.94
N ALA A 155 11.65 -16.90 17.15
CA ALA A 155 10.61 -17.92 17.10
C ALA A 155 10.44 -18.46 15.68
N THR A 156 10.29 -19.78 15.55
CA THR A 156 9.86 -20.40 14.29
C THR A 156 8.34 -20.25 14.18
N ILE A 157 7.87 -19.57 13.14
CA ILE A 157 6.44 -19.29 12.93
C ILE A 157 5.96 -19.71 11.55
N VAL A 158 4.65 -19.91 11.44
CA VAL A 158 3.92 -20.09 10.17
C VAL A 158 2.76 -19.10 10.15
N VAL A 159 2.61 -18.35 9.08
CA VAL A 159 1.52 -17.38 8.92
C VAL A 159 0.37 -18.00 8.12
N ARG A 160 -0.86 -17.80 8.60
CA ARG A 160 -2.12 -18.22 7.96
C ARG A 160 -3.21 -17.17 8.17
N PRO A 161 -4.19 -17.02 7.24
CA PRO A 161 -4.27 -17.75 5.98
C PRO A 161 -3.17 -17.33 4.99
N LEU A 162 -2.90 -18.17 3.99
CA LEU A 162 -2.14 -17.72 2.82
C LEU A 162 -3.02 -16.80 1.97
N PRO A 163 -2.45 -15.83 1.25
CA PRO A 163 -3.21 -15.02 0.29
C PRO A 163 -3.89 -15.88 -0.79
N LEU A 164 -4.96 -15.36 -1.37
CA LEU A 164 -5.60 -15.94 -2.56
C LEU A 164 -4.66 -15.87 -3.76
N THR A 165 -4.02 -14.71 -3.94
CA THR A 165 -3.03 -14.47 -5.00
C THR A 165 -1.73 -15.23 -4.69
N PRO A 166 -1.25 -16.12 -5.57
CA PRO A 166 0.02 -16.82 -5.36
C PRO A 166 1.18 -15.85 -5.14
N GLY A 167 1.87 -16.01 -4.01
CA GLY A 167 2.97 -15.11 -3.61
C GLY A 167 2.53 -13.80 -2.96
N GLY A 168 1.24 -13.60 -2.78
CA GLY A 168 0.63 -12.45 -2.12
C GLY A 168 0.10 -11.37 -3.07
N PRO A 169 -0.61 -10.39 -2.53
CA PRO A 169 -1.04 -9.20 -3.26
C PRO A 169 0.12 -8.50 -3.94
N MET A 170 -0.17 -7.79 -5.04
CA MET A 170 0.86 -7.00 -5.70
C MET A 170 1.45 -5.96 -4.75
N LEU A 171 2.78 -5.95 -4.65
CA LEU A 171 3.54 -4.94 -3.89
C LEU A 171 4.23 -3.98 -4.85
N ALA A 172 4.34 -2.71 -4.44
CA ALA A 172 5.16 -1.71 -5.09
C ALA A 172 5.91 -0.88 -4.03
N VAL A 173 7.01 -0.26 -4.40
CA VAL A 173 7.71 0.70 -3.54
C VAL A 173 7.38 2.10 -4.00
N GLY A 174 6.83 2.91 -3.10
CA GLY A 174 6.51 4.29 -3.38
C GLY A 174 7.64 5.25 -3.03
N GLY A 175 7.75 6.33 -3.80
CA GLY A 175 8.66 7.43 -3.50
C GLY A 175 9.02 8.29 -4.71
N SER A 176 9.63 9.46 -4.42
CA SER A 176 9.94 10.49 -5.40
C SER A 176 11.42 10.90 -5.39
N VAL A 177 12.30 10.01 -4.94
CA VAL A 177 13.75 10.27 -4.90
C VAL A 177 14.55 9.08 -5.41
N ALA A 178 15.76 9.30 -5.92
CA ALA A 178 16.64 8.27 -6.45
C ALA A 178 16.83 7.08 -5.49
N ALA A 179 16.87 7.31 -4.18
CA ALA A 179 17.00 6.26 -3.19
C ALA A 179 15.79 5.30 -3.17
N SER A 180 14.56 5.80 -3.43
CA SER A 180 13.36 4.96 -3.54
C SER A 180 13.37 4.14 -4.82
N ALA A 181 13.78 4.72 -5.95
CA ALA A 181 13.92 4.00 -7.22
C ALA A 181 14.93 2.83 -7.11
N LYS A 182 16.10 3.10 -6.56
CA LYS A 182 17.11 2.05 -6.31
C LYS A 182 16.64 0.98 -5.33
N ARG A 183 15.88 1.35 -4.29
CA ARG A 183 15.30 0.39 -3.36
C ARG A 183 14.27 -0.50 -4.03
N ALA A 184 13.36 0.08 -4.81
CA ALA A 184 12.38 -0.69 -5.58
C ALA A 184 13.07 -1.75 -6.47
N ALA A 185 14.08 -1.34 -7.23
CA ALA A 185 14.88 -2.24 -8.06
C ALA A 185 15.54 -3.35 -7.25
N ARG A 186 16.24 -3.02 -6.13
CA ARG A 186 16.88 -4.03 -5.27
C ARG A 186 15.91 -5.03 -4.69
N LEU A 187 14.68 -4.61 -4.40
CA LEU A 187 13.63 -5.49 -3.90
C LEU A 187 12.94 -6.28 -5.03
N GLY A 188 13.24 -6.01 -6.30
CA GLY A 188 12.54 -6.60 -7.44
C GLY A 188 11.05 -6.24 -7.43
N LEU A 189 10.71 -5.02 -7.03
CA LEU A 189 9.35 -4.51 -6.96
C LEU A 189 9.17 -3.32 -7.90
N PRO A 190 7.97 -3.11 -8.46
CA PRO A 190 7.66 -1.91 -9.24
C PRO A 190 7.89 -0.63 -8.42
N LEU A 191 8.36 0.42 -9.10
CA LEU A 191 8.40 1.76 -8.55
C LEU A 191 7.05 2.45 -8.77
N PHE A 192 6.46 2.95 -7.70
CA PHE A 192 5.28 3.82 -7.74
C PHE A 192 5.71 5.27 -7.47
N ALA A 193 5.89 6.05 -8.53
CA ALA A 193 6.18 7.48 -8.42
C ALA A 193 4.87 8.25 -8.19
N GLY A 194 4.87 9.19 -7.24
CA GLY A 194 3.70 10.03 -6.95
C GLY A 194 3.35 11.04 -8.05
N HIS A 195 4.24 11.23 -9.03
CA HIS A 195 4.08 12.11 -10.19
C HIS A 195 4.90 11.57 -11.36
N ASN A 196 4.64 12.10 -12.55
CA ASN A 196 5.44 11.73 -13.72
C ASN A 196 6.84 12.33 -13.59
N ASP A 197 7.84 11.47 -13.40
CA ASP A 197 9.25 11.80 -13.25
C ASP A 197 10.09 10.86 -14.13
N PRO A 198 10.41 11.27 -15.37
CA PRO A 198 11.20 10.46 -16.29
C PRO A 198 12.59 10.11 -15.75
N GLU A 199 13.27 11.06 -15.06
CA GLU A 199 14.60 10.84 -14.50
C GLU A 199 14.56 9.74 -13.41
N LEU A 200 13.56 9.77 -12.57
CA LEU A 200 13.36 8.73 -11.57
C LEU A 200 13.12 7.36 -12.20
N GLY A 201 12.37 7.34 -13.31
CA GLY A 201 12.15 6.14 -14.11
C GLY A 201 13.45 5.58 -14.72
N GLU A 202 14.29 6.45 -15.25
CA GLU A 202 15.61 6.06 -15.79
C GLU A 202 16.52 5.49 -14.71
N ILE A 203 16.57 6.10 -13.52
CA ILE A 203 17.32 5.59 -12.37
C ILE A 203 16.83 4.19 -11.98
N TYR A 204 15.53 3.98 -11.94
CA TYR A 204 14.93 2.68 -11.64
C TYR A 204 15.34 1.62 -12.67
N GLN A 205 15.18 1.93 -13.95
CA GLN A 205 15.52 1.02 -15.05
C GLN A 205 17.01 0.68 -15.08
N ALA A 206 17.88 1.68 -14.90
CA ALA A 206 19.32 1.47 -14.84
C ALA A 206 19.73 0.54 -13.68
N GLU A 207 19.10 0.70 -12.51
CA GLU A 207 19.37 -0.17 -11.37
C GLU A 207 18.83 -1.59 -11.58
N CYS A 208 17.66 -1.76 -12.19
CA CYS A 208 17.12 -3.06 -12.59
C CYS A 208 18.09 -3.78 -13.54
N ALA A 209 18.53 -3.10 -14.60
CA ALA A 209 19.50 -3.68 -15.55
C ALA A 209 20.82 -4.08 -14.88
N ARG A 210 21.33 -3.26 -13.93
CA ARG A 210 22.53 -3.58 -13.15
C ARG A 210 22.37 -4.83 -12.30
N LEU A 211 21.16 -5.12 -11.83
CA LEU A 211 20.84 -6.27 -10.97
C LEU A 211 20.37 -7.50 -11.75
N GLY A 212 20.18 -7.38 -13.07
CA GLY A 212 19.75 -8.48 -13.94
C GLY A 212 18.24 -8.75 -13.92
N HIS A 213 17.43 -7.72 -13.63
CA HIS A 213 15.96 -7.78 -13.66
C HIS A 213 15.39 -7.31 -14.98
#